data_6b9dd2f5128b7fc03c6c7998bd49a1cf
#
_entry.id   6b9dd2f5128b7fc03c6c7998bd49a1cf
#
_cell.length_a   1.000
_cell.length_b   1.000
_cell.length_c   1.000
_cell.angle_alpha   90.00
_cell.angle_beta   90.00
_cell.angle_gamma   90.00
#
_symmetry.space_group_name_H-M   'P 1'
#
loop_
_entity.id
_entity.type
_entity.pdbx_description
1 polymer ?
#
loop_
_entity_poly.entity_id
_entity_poly.type
_entity_poly.pdbx_seq_one_letter_code
_entity_poly.pdbx_strand_id
1 'polypeptide(L)'
;MPPTASRPVPAQAGIGLRSSHHTEFLARRPPIAWVEVHSENFFADGGRQLQVLDAVRRDYGLSLHGVGLSLGGTDPLDADHLRRLKRLVQRAEPALVSEHVSWSAADGIFLNDLLPLPCTEAALSHTAARVAAVQDYLGRQILVENVSSYLQFEGAEMTEWE
;
A
#
# COMPACT_ATOMS: atom_id res chain seq x y z
N MET A 1 -7.41 -25.61 -6.04
CA MET A 1 -8.53 -24.76 -6.46
C MET A 1 -7.95 -23.71 -7.40
N PRO A 2 -8.59 -23.39 -8.52
CA PRO A 2 -8.14 -22.26 -9.32
C PRO A 2 -8.21 -20.98 -8.50
N PRO A 3 -7.30 -20.01 -8.69
CA PRO A 3 -7.37 -18.74 -8.00
C PRO A 3 -8.72 -18.09 -8.29
N THR A 4 -9.46 -17.77 -7.24
CA THR A 4 -10.67 -16.97 -7.39
C THR A 4 -10.20 -15.60 -7.87
N ALA A 5 -10.60 -15.21 -9.07
CA ALA A 5 -10.27 -13.91 -9.62
C ALA A 5 -10.61 -12.82 -8.58
N SER A 6 -9.70 -11.88 -8.38
CA SER A 6 -9.93 -10.75 -7.47
C SER A 6 -11.24 -10.06 -7.86
N ARG A 7 -12.13 -9.87 -6.89
CA ARG A 7 -13.36 -9.11 -7.15
C ARG A 7 -12.95 -7.65 -7.44
N PRO A 8 -13.36 -7.07 -8.57
CA PRO A 8 -13.08 -5.68 -8.83
C PRO A 8 -13.72 -4.81 -7.75
N VAL A 9 -13.03 -3.74 -7.37
CA VAL A 9 -13.62 -2.72 -6.48
C VAL A 9 -14.69 -1.98 -7.28
N PRO A 10 -15.95 -1.98 -6.82
CA PRO A 10 -16.99 -1.23 -7.48
C PRO A 10 -16.80 0.28 -7.27
N ALA A 11 -17.34 1.11 -8.17
CA ALA A 11 -17.33 2.57 -8.06
C ALA A 11 -18.30 3.06 -6.96
N GLN A 12 -18.02 2.67 -5.72
CA GLN A 12 -18.80 2.98 -4.52
C GLN A 12 -17.84 3.30 -3.38
N ALA A 13 -18.34 3.93 -2.32
CA ALA A 13 -17.53 4.21 -1.14
C ALA A 13 -17.08 2.92 -0.45
N GLY A 14 -15.81 2.90 -0.06
CA GLY A 14 -15.23 1.92 0.84
C GLY A 14 -14.79 2.57 2.15
N ILE A 15 -14.29 1.78 3.08
CA ILE A 15 -13.74 2.30 4.34
C ILE A 15 -12.38 1.68 4.67
N GLY A 16 -11.54 2.46 5.37
CA GLY A 16 -10.32 1.96 6.00
C GLY A 16 -10.66 1.11 7.23
N LEU A 17 -10.35 -0.18 7.18
CA LEU A 17 -10.59 -1.10 8.28
C LEU A 17 -9.41 -1.11 9.25
N ARG A 18 -9.60 -0.51 10.42
CA ARG A 18 -8.59 -0.44 11.49
C ARG A 18 -8.76 -1.58 12.49
N SER A 19 -7.67 -2.00 13.14
CA SER A 19 -7.67 -3.13 14.09
C SER A 19 -8.64 -2.96 15.25
N SER A 20 -8.88 -1.73 15.72
CA SER A 20 -9.86 -1.41 16.75
C SER A 20 -11.29 -1.78 16.37
N HIS A 21 -11.61 -1.85 15.07
CA HIS A 21 -12.96 -2.11 14.58
C HIS A 21 -13.19 -3.57 14.15
N HIS A 22 -12.17 -4.41 14.11
CA HIS A 22 -12.25 -5.77 13.57
C HIS A 22 -13.39 -6.60 14.16
N THR A 23 -13.54 -6.58 15.49
CA THR A 23 -14.57 -7.38 16.16
C THR A 23 -15.99 -6.91 15.82
N GLU A 24 -16.20 -5.59 15.88
CA GLU A 24 -17.49 -5.00 15.56
C GLU A 24 -17.85 -5.16 14.08
N PHE A 25 -16.86 -4.93 13.20
CA PHE A 25 -17.02 -5.07 11.75
C PHE A 25 -17.46 -6.48 11.35
N LEU A 26 -16.79 -7.51 11.89
CA LEU A 26 -17.15 -8.90 11.60
C LEU A 26 -18.51 -9.29 12.18
N ALA A 27 -18.91 -8.72 13.32
CA ALA A 27 -20.20 -8.98 13.94
C ALA A 27 -21.36 -8.30 13.20
N ARG A 28 -21.18 -7.04 12.79
CA ARG A 28 -22.24 -6.24 12.17
C ARG A 28 -22.36 -6.42 10.67
N ARG A 29 -21.27 -6.78 9.97
CA ARG A 29 -21.22 -6.92 8.51
C ARG A 29 -21.88 -5.75 7.79
N PRO A 30 -21.36 -4.51 7.94
CA PRO A 30 -21.99 -3.32 7.39
C PRO A 30 -22.16 -3.43 5.86
N PRO A 31 -23.21 -2.84 5.28
CA PRO A 31 -23.48 -2.90 3.85
C PRO A 31 -22.59 -1.89 3.07
N ILE A 32 -21.30 -2.13 3.04
CA ILE A 32 -20.31 -1.38 2.27
C ILE A 32 -19.76 -2.24 1.14
N ALA A 33 -19.21 -1.60 0.14
CA ALA A 33 -18.79 -2.30 -1.08
C ALA A 33 -17.41 -2.96 -0.95
N TRP A 34 -16.47 -2.30 -0.26
CA TRP A 34 -15.09 -2.76 -0.11
C TRP A 34 -14.43 -2.14 1.12
N VAL A 35 -13.30 -2.71 1.50
CA VAL A 35 -12.47 -2.22 2.60
C VAL A 35 -11.04 -2.05 2.16
N GLU A 36 -10.35 -1.12 2.82
CA GLU A 36 -8.92 -0.95 2.71
C GLU A 36 -8.24 -1.28 4.02
N VAL A 37 -7.08 -1.92 3.94
CA VAL A 37 -6.26 -2.25 5.09
C VAL A 37 -4.81 -1.85 4.84
N HIS A 38 -4.09 -1.47 5.90
CA HIS A 38 -2.65 -1.24 5.83
C HIS A 38 -1.93 -2.59 5.70
N SER A 39 -1.15 -2.76 4.63
CA SER A 39 -0.46 -4.00 4.28
C SER A 39 0.43 -4.51 5.40
N GLU A 40 1.19 -3.61 6.03
CA GLU A 40 2.19 -3.92 7.05
C GLU A 40 1.58 -4.58 8.29
N ASN A 41 0.33 -4.26 8.61
CA ASN A 41 -0.39 -4.89 9.72
C ASN A 41 -0.66 -6.39 9.52
N PHE A 42 -0.45 -6.89 8.30
CA PHE A 42 -0.74 -8.27 7.90
C PHE A 42 0.50 -9.03 7.43
N PHE A 43 1.70 -8.54 7.72
CA PHE A 43 2.97 -9.16 7.32
C PHE A 43 3.40 -10.34 8.21
N ALA A 44 2.68 -10.61 9.27
CA ALA A 44 2.92 -11.79 10.13
C ALA A 44 2.65 -13.09 9.37
N ASP A 45 3.31 -14.17 9.77
CA ASP A 45 3.14 -15.49 9.15
C ASP A 45 1.83 -16.20 9.59
N GLY A 46 1.11 -15.64 10.56
CA GLY A 46 -0.14 -16.18 11.09
C GLY A 46 -0.78 -15.27 12.13
N GLY A 47 -1.77 -15.81 12.83
CA GLY A 47 -2.42 -15.12 13.94
C GLY A 47 -3.74 -14.45 13.58
N ARG A 48 -4.30 -13.74 14.58
CA ARG A 48 -5.65 -13.16 14.51
C ARG A 48 -5.85 -12.19 13.34
N GLN A 49 -4.82 -11.39 13.03
CA GLN A 49 -4.92 -10.39 11.95
C GLN A 49 -5.22 -11.05 10.60
N LEU A 50 -4.45 -12.08 10.24
CA LEU A 50 -4.69 -12.82 8.99
C LEU A 50 -6.03 -13.55 8.97
N GLN A 51 -6.49 -14.07 10.13
CA GLN A 51 -7.82 -14.68 10.23
C GLN A 51 -8.93 -13.66 9.96
N VAL A 52 -8.79 -12.43 10.47
CA VAL A 52 -9.71 -11.33 10.18
C VAL A 52 -9.69 -10.97 8.70
N LEU A 53 -8.51 -10.84 8.10
CA LEU A 53 -8.36 -10.54 6.69
C LEU A 53 -9.05 -11.59 5.80
N ASP A 54 -8.84 -12.87 6.11
CA ASP A 54 -9.48 -13.98 5.39
C ASP A 54 -11.02 -13.96 5.55
N ALA A 55 -11.52 -13.57 6.73
CA ALA A 55 -12.96 -13.43 6.96
C ALA A 55 -13.54 -12.25 6.17
N VAL A 56 -12.87 -11.10 6.19
CA VAL A 56 -13.29 -9.89 5.48
C VAL A 56 -13.30 -10.11 3.96
N ARG A 57 -12.23 -10.71 3.43
CA ARG A 57 -12.09 -10.97 1.98
C ARG A 57 -13.22 -11.83 1.41
N ARG A 58 -13.85 -12.70 2.21
CA ARG A 58 -14.97 -13.53 1.73
C ARG A 58 -16.19 -12.70 1.34
N ASP A 59 -16.43 -11.63 2.07
CA ASP A 59 -17.66 -10.85 1.97
C ASP A 59 -17.46 -9.52 1.21
N TYR A 60 -16.25 -8.94 1.23
CA TYR A 60 -15.95 -7.60 0.71
C TYR A 60 -14.84 -7.60 -0.33
N GLY A 61 -14.88 -6.63 -1.24
CA GLY A 61 -13.72 -6.25 -2.04
C GLY A 61 -12.59 -5.75 -1.13
N LEU A 62 -11.33 -5.98 -1.50
CA LEU A 62 -10.18 -5.64 -0.68
C LEU A 62 -9.19 -4.74 -1.44
N SER A 63 -8.78 -3.65 -0.80
CA SER A 63 -7.62 -2.82 -1.16
C SER A 63 -6.53 -3.02 -0.11
N LEU A 64 -5.30 -3.24 -0.56
CA LEU A 64 -4.09 -3.21 0.27
C LEU A 64 -3.41 -1.87 0.09
N HIS A 65 -3.13 -1.16 1.18
CA HIS A 65 -2.46 0.13 1.18
C HIS A 65 -1.16 0.03 1.95
N GLY A 66 -0.04 0.32 1.29
CA GLY A 66 1.29 0.29 1.88
C GLY A 66 1.72 1.66 2.39
N VAL A 67 2.49 1.67 3.45
CA VAL A 67 3.01 2.90 4.09
C VAL A 67 4.52 2.83 4.34
N GLY A 68 5.16 1.71 4.04
CA GLY A 68 6.55 1.48 4.46
C GLY A 68 7.53 1.13 3.35
N LEU A 69 7.12 1.11 2.08
CA LEU A 69 8.00 0.70 0.99
C LEU A 69 9.01 1.79 0.59
N SER A 70 8.77 3.05 1.02
CA SER A 70 9.69 4.18 0.79
C SER A 70 10.05 4.35 -0.69
N LEU A 71 9.05 4.45 -1.57
CA LEU A 71 9.25 4.52 -3.02
C LEU A 71 10.18 5.65 -3.47
N GLY A 72 10.19 6.77 -2.76
CA GLY A 72 11.06 7.91 -3.03
C GLY A 72 12.42 7.86 -2.32
N GLY A 73 12.68 6.82 -1.53
CA GLY A 73 13.93 6.70 -0.77
C GLY A 73 15.15 6.45 -1.67
N THR A 74 16.33 6.80 -1.19
CA THR A 74 17.61 6.59 -1.90
C THR A 74 18.21 5.21 -1.62
N ASP A 75 17.84 4.58 -0.50
CA ASP A 75 18.26 3.22 -0.18
C ASP A 75 17.65 2.21 -1.18
N PRO A 76 18.23 1.05 -1.40
CA PRO A 76 17.60 -0.02 -2.17
C PRO A 76 16.21 -0.35 -1.62
N LEU A 77 15.30 -0.79 -2.50
CA LEU A 77 14.01 -1.32 -2.06
C LEU A 77 14.23 -2.50 -1.10
N ASP A 78 13.56 -2.47 0.04
CA ASP A 78 13.67 -3.54 1.04
C ASP A 78 13.10 -4.85 0.48
N ALA A 79 13.99 -5.80 0.20
CA ALA A 79 13.64 -7.10 -0.36
C ALA A 79 12.78 -7.95 0.59
N ASP A 80 12.93 -7.77 1.92
CA ASP A 80 12.09 -8.45 2.91
C ASP A 80 10.67 -7.90 2.90
N HIS A 81 10.53 -6.59 2.86
CA HIS A 81 9.23 -5.92 2.73
C HIS A 81 8.53 -6.35 1.44
N LEU A 82 9.19 -6.30 0.30
CA LEU A 82 8.64 -6.74 -0.99
C LEU A 82 8.20 -8.20 -0.96
N ARG A 83 8.99 -9.08 -0.33
CA ARG A 83 8.64 -10.49 -0.19
C ARG A 83 7.38 -10.69 0.67
N ARG A 84 7.25 -9.95 1.77
CA ARG A 84 6.07 -9.99 2.65
C ARG A 84 4.83 -9.44 1.93
N LEU A 85 4.97 -8.31 1.24
CA LEU A 85 3.90 -7.75 0.43
C LEU A 85 3.44 -8.72 -0.65
N LYS A 86 4.37 -9.35 -1.39
CA LYS A 86 4.03 -10.34 -2.42
C LYS A 86 3.25 -11.53 -1.84
N ARG A 87 3.69 -12.06 -0.67
CA ARG A 87 2.95 -13.14 0.02
C ARG A 87 1.55 -12.71 0.41
N LEU A 88 1.41 -11.49 0.92
CA LEU A 88 0.11 -10.93 1.29
C LEU A 88 -0.81 -10.77 0.07
N VAL A 89 -0.28 -10.23 -1.03
CA VAL A 89 -1.00 -10.09 -2.31
C VAL A 89 -1.47 -11.46 -2.81
N GLN A 90 -0.60 -12.46 -2.77
CA GLN A 90 -0.96 -13.83 -3.19
C GLN A 90 -2.02 -14.47 -2.30
N ARG A 91 -1.99 -14.21 -0.99
CA ARG A 91 -2.98 -14.72 -0.03
C ARG A 91 -4.33 -14.03 -0.15
N ALA A 92 -4.29 -12.72 -0.15
CA ALA A 92 -5.49 -11.88 -0.07
C ALA A 92 -6.15 -11.65 -1.44
N GLU A 93 -5.40 -11.80 -2.54
CA GLU A 93 -5.84 -11.50 -3.91
C GLU A 93 -6.63 -10.19 -3.99
N PRO A 94 -6.03 -9.07 -3.54
CA PRO A 94 -6.74 -7.80 -3.47
C PRO A 94 -7.08 -7.26 -4.86
N ALA A 95 -8.15 -6.50 -4.95
CA ALA A 95 -8.49 -5.78 -6.18
C ALA A 95 -7.49 -4.66 -6.46
N LEU A 96 -7.10 -3.92 -5.42
CA LEU A 96 -6.16 -2.81 -5.50
C LEU A 96 -4.97 -3.04 -4.55
N VAL A 97 -3.83 -2.53 -4.97
CA VAL A 97 -2.64 -2.35 -4.13
C VAL A 97 -2.16 -0.93 -4.36
N SER A 98 -1.93 -0.18 -3.30
CA SER A 98 -1.43 1.19 -3.36
C SER A 98 -0.26 1.40 -2.41
N GLU A 99 0.54 2.44 -2.68
CA GLU A 99 1.67 2.86 -1.87
C GLU A 99 1.85 4.38 -1.98
N HIS A 100 2.53 4.99 -1.02
CA HIS A 100 2.78 6.43 -1.02
C HIS A 100 3.97 6.84 -1.88
N VAL A 101 3.86 8.00 -2.54
CA VAL A 101 4.97 8.71 -3.17
C VAL A 101 5.73 9.48 -2.07
N SER A 102 6.50 8.75 -1.29
CA SER A 102 7.22 9.28 -0.13
C SER A 102 8.52 8.54 0.11
N TRP A 103 9.33 9.05 1.01
CA TRP A 103 10.42 8.31 1.61
C TRP A 103 10.22 8.22 3.12
N SER A 104 10.59 7.10 3.70
CA SER A 104 10.47 6.79 5.13
C SER A 104 11.70 6.07 5.66
N ALA A 105 12.73 5.89 4.83
CA ALA A 105 13.99 5.29 5.24
C ALA A 105 15.17 5.95 4.51
N ALA A 106 16.29 6.16 5.23
CA ALA A 106 17.55 6.63 4.70
C ALA A 106 18.70 6.05 5.53
N ASP A 107 19.79 5.62 4.87
CA ASP A 107 20.98 5.04 5.50
C ASP A 107 20.67 3.89 6.47
N GLY A 108 19.66 3.07 6.14
CA GLY A 108 19.21 1.95 6.97
C GLY A 108 18.41 2.35 8.22
N ILE A 109 18.09 3.63 8.38
CA ILE A 109 17.26 4.14 9.49
C ILE A 109 15.83 4.32 8.98
N PHE A 110 14.88 3.64 9.62
CA PHE A 110 13.47 3.80 9.33
C PHE A 110 12.86 4.92 10.18
N LEU A 111 12.12 5.81 9.53
CA LEU A 111 11.37 6.90 10.14
C LEU A 111 9.88 6.57 10.12
N ASN A 112 9.18 6.80 11.24
CA ASN A 112 7.73 6.59 11.30
C ASN A 112 6.98 7.81 10.72
N ASP A 113 7.35 8.19 9.50
CA ASP A 113 6.75 9.33 8.79
C ASP A 113 6.75 9.08 7.29
N LEU A 114 5.89 9.78 6.58
CA LEU A 114 5.79 9.81 5.13
C LEU A 114 6.35 11.16 4.65
N LEU A 115 7.64 11.17 4.35
CA LEU A 115 8.33 12.41 3.98
C LEU A 115 8.17 12.70 2.50
N PRO A 116 7.87 13.96 2.12
CA PRO A 116 7.67 14.35 0.73
C PRO A 116 8.97 14.29 -0.07
N LEU A 117 8.84 14.20 -1.39
CA LEU A 117 9.95 14.25 -2.33
C LEU A 117 10.15 15.68 -2.85
N PRO A 118 11.38 16.03 -3.26
CA PRO A 118 11.58 17.24 -4.06
C PRO A 118 10.90 17.08 -5.42
N CYS A 119 10.17 18.09 -5.87
CA CYS A 119 9.51 18.11 -7.17
C CYS A 119 10.54 18.42 -8.28
N THR A 120 11.35 17.41 -8.65
CA THR A 120 12.40 17.50 -9.67
C THR A 120 12.29 16.34 -10.64
N GLU A 121 12.76 16.53 -11.87
CA GLU A 121 12.84 15.48 -12.89
C GLU A 121 13.65 14.25 -12.41
N ALA A 122 14.69 14.48 -11.63
CA ALA A 122 15.50 13.40 -11.06
C ALA A 122 14.69 12.56 -10.05
N ALA A 123 13.93 13.19 -9.14
CA ALA A 123 13.10 12.49 -8.18
C ALA A 123 11.93 11.76 -8.86
N LEU A 124 11.31 12.38 -9.88
CA LEU A 124 10.27 11.76 -10.68
C LEU A 124 10.78 10.49 -11.38
N SER A 125 11.89 10.61 -12.11
CA SER A 125 12.49 9.47 -12.82
C SER A 125 12.92 8.35 -11.88
N HIS A 126 13.49 8.69 -10.73
CA HIS A 126 13.87 7.73 -9.70
C HIS A 126 12.65 6.97 -9.16
N THR A 127 11.61 7.69 -8.77
CA THR A 127 10.38 7.11 -8.21
C THR A 127 9.67 6.25 -9.25
N ALA A 128 9.56 6.71 -10.50
CA ALA A 128 8.97 5.95 -11.59
C ALA A 128 9.70 4.62 -11.83
N ALA A 129 11.03 4.62 -11.81
CA ALA A 129 11.82 3.40 -11.94
C ALA A 129 11.56 2.41 -10.79
N ARG A 130 11.41 2.92 -9.56
CA ARG A 130 11.10 2.08 -8.38
C ARG A 130 9.68 1.53 -8.43
N VAL A 131 8.69 2.33 -8.85
CA VAL A 131 7.32 1.86 -9.09
C VAL A 131 7.34 0.72 -10.12
N ALA A 132 8.04 0.90 -11.25
CA ALA A 132 8.17 -0.14 -12.26
C ALA A 132 8.78 -1.43 -11.67
N ALA A 133 9.87 -1.32 -10.91
CA ALA A 133 10.50 -2.48 -10.26
C ALA A 133 9.56 -3.20 -9.28
N VAL A 134 8.76 -2.46 -8.49
CA VAL A 134 7.76 -3.04 -7.58
C VAL A 134 6.67 -3.76 -8.37
N GLN A 135 6.16 -3.15 -9.44
CA GLN A 135 5.14 -3.75 -10.30
C GLN A 135 5.63 -5.04 -10.96
N ASP A 136 6.85 -5.04 -11.48
CA ASP A 136 7.50 -6.22 -12.06
C ASP A 136 7.65 -7.34 -11.01
N TYR A 137 8.12 -6.99 -9.81
CA TYR A 137 8.26 -7.97 -8.72
C TYR A 137 6.92 -8.56 -8.29
N LEU A 138 5.87 -7.73 -8.14
CA LEU A 138 4.55 -8.18 -7.73
C LEU A 138 3.81 -8.89 -8.87
N GLY A 139 4.12 -8.60 -10.14
CA GLY A 139 3.43 -9.06 -11.33
C GLY A 139 2.06 -8.39 -11.54
N ARG A 140 1.92 -7.15 -11.08
CA ARG A 140 0.69 -6.35 -11.20
C ARG A 140 0.96 -4.86 -11.10
N GLN A 141 0.02 -4.06 -11.60
CA GLN A 141 0.02 -2.62 -11.36
C GLN A 141 -0.27 -2.28 -9.89
N ILE A 142 0.31 -1.18 -9.43
CA ILE A 142 -0.01 -0.53 -8.17
C ILE A 142 -0.52 0.89 -8.42
N LEU A 143 -1.29 1.40 -7.49
CA LEU A 143 -1.64 2.82 -7.41
C LEU A 143 -0.60 3.54 -6.57
N VAL A 144 -0.44 4.82 -6.82
CA VAL A 144 0.42 5.69 -6.00
C VAL A 144 -0.41 6.83 -5.43
N GLU A 145 -0.11 7.20 -4.19
CA GLU A 145 -0.79 8.26 -3.45
C GLU A 145 0.20 9.35 -3.09
N ASN A 146 -0.11 10.59 -3.45
CA ASN A 146 0.67 11.75 -3.01
C ASN A 146 0.47 11.98 -1.52
N VAL A 147 1.56 12.24 -0.80
CA VAL A 147 1.48 12.61 0.62
C VAL A 147 1.11 14.09 0.75
N SER A 148 0.48 14.46 1.88
CA SER A 148 0.30 15.86 2.22
C SER A 148 1.66 16.51 2.44
N SER A 149 2.11 17.32 1.49
CA SER A 149 3.40 18.01 1.60
C SER A 149 3.27 19.22 2.54
N TYR A 150 4.12 19.25 3.57
CA TYR A 150 4.28 20.36 4.49
C TYR A 150 5.68 21.00 4.37
N LEU A 151 6.48 20.52 3.44
CA LEU A 151 7.81 21.02 3.12
C LEU A 151 7.87 21.39 1.65
N GLN A 152 8.53 22.51 1.36
CA GLN A 152 8.93 22.86 0.01
C GLN A 152 10.45 22.79 -0.07
N PHE A 153 10.96 22.06 -1.04
CA PHE A 153 12.38 21.97 -1.30
C PHE A 153 12.82 23.14 -2.18
N GLU A 154 13.95 23.74 -1.85
CA GLU A 154 14.60 24.70 -2.75
C GLU A 154 14.99 23.98 -4.06
N GLY A 155 14.79 24.67 -5.21
CA GLY A 155 15.11 24.10 -6.51
C GLY A 155 14.06 23.14 -7.08
N ALA A 156 12.82 23.24 -6.66
CA ALA A 156 11.71 22.58 -7.35
C ALA A 156 11.66 22.99 -8.83
N GLU A 157 11.56 22.03 -9.73
CA GLU A 157 11.54 22.20 -11.18
C GLU A 157 10.13 22.09 -11.76
N MET A 158 9.20 21.53 -10.99
CA MET A 158 7.80 21.31 -11.36
C MET A 158 6.89 21.47 -10.16
N THR A 159 5.60 21.53 -10.40
CA THR A 159 4.59 21.48 -9.34
C THR A 159 4.26 20.02 -8.98
N GLU A 160 3.64 19.79 -7.83
CA GLU A 160 3.17 18.46 -7.41
C GLU A 160 2.14 17.86 -8.38
N TRP A 161 1.50 18.70 -9.21
CA TRP A 161 0.41 18.32 -10.12
C TRP A 161 0.88 18.06 -11.57
N GLU A 162 2.12 18.38 -11.87
CA GLU A 162 2.77 18.09 -13.16
C GLU A 162 3.39 16.71 -13.16
#